data_a7e4c98f064b6b909e77e4fb7572946a
#
_entry.id   a7e4c98f064b6b909e77e4fb7572946a
#
_cell.length_a   1.000
_cell.length_b   1.000
_cell.length_c   1.000
_cell.angle_alpha   90.00
_cell.angle_beta   90.00
_cell.angle_gamma   90.00
#
_symmetry.space_group_name_H-M   'P 1'
#
loop_
_entity.id
_entity.type
_entity.pdbx_description
1 polymer ?
#
loop_
_entity_poly.entity_id
_entity_poly.type
_entity_poly.pdbx_seq_one_letter_code
_entity_poly.pdbx_strand_id
1 'polypeptide(L)'
;MKRIGIVEDEAFIREELGEILEKAGYEVMAVEDFEKVEEELSKAPLDLVLLDLNLPGKSGFQICRELKHKGTTPVCVLTSRDQMADELRALELGADEYLTKPCRKERLLARVSNVLKRYEGRKHLLEGKKFLLDQQTYTLYIHDESIVLPKNQGKLLEVFLKKRGQIVTKEELSIALWETIDFNDENALQVNLTRLKKTMQKLHVEEEIETIRGTGYRLEIR
;
A
#
# COMPACT_ATOMS: atom_id res chain seq x y z
N MET A 1 3.62 2.96 -16.82
CA MET A 1 4.81 2.09 -16.74
C MET A 1 5.12 1.92 -15.27
N LYS A 2 5.60 0.75 -14.81
CA LYS A 2 5.96 0.53 -13.40
C LYS A 2 7.33 1.10 -13.13
N ARG A 3 7.50 1.82 -12.02
CA ARG A 3 8.75 2.46 -11.62
C ARG A 3 9.40 1.72 -10.46
N ILE A 4 10.68 1.36 -10.62
CA ILE A 4 11.47 0.62 -9.64
C ILE A 4 12.61 1.50 -9.13
N GLY A 5 12.69 1.66 -7.81
CA GLY A 5 13.83 2.29 -7.17
C GLY A 5 14.97 1.28 -6.97
N ILE A 6 16.21 1.67 -7.24
CA ILE A 6 17.41 0.85 -6.97
C ILE A 6 18.26 1.54 -5.92
N VAL A 7 18.55 0.84 -4.84
CA VAL A 7 19.45 1.25 -3.76
C VAL A 7 20.61 0.26 -3.71
N GLU A 8 21.70 0.61 -4.37
CA GLU A 8 22.89 -0.23 -4.63
C GLU A 8 24.11 0.68 -4.69
N ASP A 9 25.14 0.44 -3.89
CA ASP A 9 26.31 1.31 -3.82
C ASP A 9 27.34 1.02 -4.93
N GLU A 10 27.46 -0.23 -5.38
CA GLU A 10 28.33 -0.58 -6.47
C GLU A 10 27.79 -0.04 -7.81
N ALA A 11 28.40 0.99 -8.36
CA ALA A 11 27.94 1.66 -9.59
C ALA A 11 27.73 0.68 -10.75
N PHE A 12 28.66 -0.25 -10.95
CA PHE A 12 28.57 -1.24 -12.03
C PHE A 12 27.33 -2.15 -11.87
N ILE A 13 27.07 -2.65 -10.66
CA ILE A 13 25.90 -3.50 -10.37
C ILE A 13 24.61 -2.68 -10.52
N ARG A 14 24.61 -1.44 -10.04
CA ARG A 14 23.47 -0.53 -10.16
C ARG A 14 23.10 -0.26 -11.61
N GLU A 15 24.09 0.00 -12.47
CA GLU A 15 23.89 0.20 -13.91
C GLU A 15 23.39 -1.09 -14.59
N GLU A 16 23.99 -2.25 -14.30
CA GLU A 16 23.54 -3.54 -14.84
C GLU A 16 22.09 -3.86 -14.47
N LEU A 17 21.72 -3.65 -13.21
CA LEU A 17 20.32 -3.82 -12.74
C LEU A 17 19.38 -2.86 -13.47
N GLY A 18 19.79 -1.60 -13.65
CA GLY A 18 19.03 -0.60 -14.40
C GLY A 18 18.74 -1.08 -15.82
N GLU A 19 19.78 -1.47 -16.56
CA GLU A 19 19.62 -1.98 -17.93
C GLU A 19 18.71 -3.23 -18.02
N ILE A 20 18.85 -4.16 -17.08
CA ILE A 20 18.02 -5.37 -17.04
C ILE A 20 16.53 -5.00 -16.88
N LEU A 21 16.24 -4.08 -15.96
CA LEU A 21 14.87 -3.65 -15.66
C LEU A 21 14.28 -2.80 -16.80
N GLU A 22 15.04 -1.88 -17.36
CA GLU A 22 14.60 -1.05 -18.49
C GLU A 22 14.30 -1.89 -19.73
N LYS A 23 15.17 -2.86 -20.07
CA LYS A 23 14.93 -3.82 -21.14
C LYS A 23 13.68 -4.69 -20.91
N ALA A 24 13.27 -4.87 -19.66
CA ALA A 24 12.05 -5.57 -19.28
C ALA A 24 10.79 -4.66 -19.24
N GLY A 25 10.92 -3.36 -19.58
CA GLY A 25 9.83 -2.42 -19.68
C GLY A 25 9.48 -1.69 -18.38
N TYR A 26 10.39 -1.67 -17.41
CA TYR A 26 10.24 -0.88 -16.19
C TYR A 26 10.92 0.50 -16.35
N GLU A 27 10.43 1.48 -15.61
CA GLU A 27 11.13 2.74 -15.40
C GLU A 27 12.01 2.60 -14.17
N VAL A 28 13.25 3.07 -14.23
CA VAL A 28 14.23 2.92 -13.16
C VAL A 28 14.57 4.25 -12.54
N MET A 29 14.68 4.29 -11.22
CA MET A 29 15.19 5.40 -10.43
C MET A 29 16.33 4.89 -9.53
N ALA A 30 17.57 5.25 -9.85
CA ALA A 30 18.72 4.90 -9.02
C ALA A 30 18.91 5.93 -7.90
N VAL A 31 19.22 5.45 -6.69
CA VAL A 31 19.60 6.28 -5.56
C VAL A 31 21.11 6.43 -5.55
N GLU A 32 21.59 7.67 -5.47
CA GLU A 32 23.03 8.00 -5.44
C GLU A 32 23.49 8.51 -4.08
N ASP A 33 22.61 9.14 -3.30
CA ASP A 33 22.91 9.62 -1.95
C ASP A 33 22.37 8.63 -0.88
N PHE A 34 23.28 7.79 -0.39
CA PHE A 34 22.95 6.73 0.59
C PHE A 34 22.69 7.28 2.01
N GLU A 35 23.03 8.53 2.30
CA GLU A 35 22.66 9.18 3.57
C GLU A 35 21.19 9.62 3.56
N LYS A 36 20.62 9.89 2.36
CA LYS A 36 19.26 10.42 2.14
C LYS A 36 18.36 9.48 1.35
N VAL A 37 18.55 8.18 1.49
CA VAL A 37 17.80 7.17 0.69
C VAL A 37 16.30 7.42 0.71
N GLU A 38 15.70 7.68 1.88
CA GLU A 38 14.25 7.86 2.00
C GLU A 38 13.78 9.15 1.31
N GLU A 39 14.57 10.21 1.39
CA GLU A 39 14.28 11.47 0.70
C GLU A 39 14.35 11.27 -0.81
N GLU A 40 15.40 10.60 -1.30
CA GLU A 40 15.55 10.25 -2.70
C GLU A 40 14.37 9.42 -3.21
N LEU A 41 14.04 8.31 -2.52
CA LEU A 41 12.93 7.44 -2.90
C LEU A 41 11.56 8.12 -2.80
N SER A 42 11.41 9.20 -2.02
CA SER A 42 10.16 9.97 -1.91
C SER A 42 9.93 10.95 -3.05
N LYS A 43 10.94 11.24 -3.88
CA LYS A 43 10.83 12.20 -5.01
C LYS A 43 9.83 11.77 -6.09
N ALA A 44 9.55 10.47 -6.18
CA ALA A 44 8.60 9.95 -7.14
C ALA A 44 7.86 8.73 -6.59
N PRO A 45 6.61 8.48 -7.03
CA PRO A 45 5.89 7.27 -6.65
C PRO A 45 6.60 6.04 -7.24
N LEU A 46 6.97 5.10 -6.38
CA LEU A 46 7.61 3.85 -6.74
C LEU A 46 6.64 2.68 -6.61
N ASP A 47 6.72 1.73 -7.53
CA ASP A 47 5.95 0.49 -7.48
C ASP A 47 6.73 -0.64 -6.77
N LEU A 48 8.07 -0.55 -6.68
CA LEU A 48 8.95 -1.48 -5.96
C LEU A 48 10.30 -0.82 -5.69
N VAL A 49 10.97 -1.24 -4.61
CA VAL A 49 12.36 -0.90 -4.31
C VAL A 49 13.20 -2.17 -4.34
N LEU A 50 14.28 -2.19 -5.14
CA LEU A 50 15.39 -3.13 -5.01
C LEU A 50 16.39 -2.54 -4.02
N LEU A 51 16.75 -3.29 -2.99
CA LEU A 51 17.57 -2.81 -1.88
C LEU A 51 18.72 -3.77 -1.61
N ASP A 52 19.96 -3.29 -1.70
CA ASP A 52 21.09 -3.99 -1.09
C ASP A 52 21.12 -3.72 0.43
N LEU A 53 21.55 -4.73 1.18
CA LEU A 53 21.77 -4.61 2.62
C LEU A 53 23.18 -4.09 2.96
N ASN A 54 24.13 -4.24 2.05
CA ASN A 54 25.51 -3.80 2.22
C ASN A 54 25.72 -2.41 1.64
N LEU A 55 25.26 -1.40 2.36
CA LEU A 55 25.38 -0.01 1.96
C LEU A 55 26.37 0.73 2.86
N PRO A 56 27.08 1.73 2.35
CA PRO A 56 27.93 2.58 3.17
C PRO A 56 27.06 3.46 4.11
N GLY A 57 27.51 3.64 5.34
CA GLY A 57 26.86 4.49 6.34
C GLY A 57 25.64 3.82 6.97
N LYS A 58 24.47 3.91 6.39
CA LYS A 58 23.23 3.38 6.95
C LYS A 58 23.00 1.91 6.58
N SER A 59 22.65 1.08 7.55
CA SER A 59 22.37 -0.34 7.30
C SER A 59 21.14 -0.53 6.41
N GLY A 60 21.22 -1.36 5.36
CA GLY A 60 20.08 -1.69 4.51
C GLY A 60 18.90 -2.31 5.28
N PHE A 61 19.14 -3.02 6.39
CA PHE A 61 18.06 -3.47 7.29
C PHE A 61 17.28 -2.32 7.90
N GLN A 62 17.98 -1.24 8.27
CA GLN A 62 17.35 -0.06 8.82
C GLN A 62 16.51 0.66 7.76
N ILE A 63 17.04 0.79 6.54
CA ILE A 63 16.33 1.36 5.40
C ILE A 63 15.08 0.52 5.09
N CYS A 64 15.18 -0.81 5.03
CA CYS A 64 14.06 -1.70 4.82
C CYS A 64 12.95 -1.46 5.84
N ARG A 65 13.28 -1.44 7.14
CA ARG A 65 12.34 -1.18 8.22
C ARG A 65 11.65 0.18 8.07
N GLU A 66 12.40 1.23 7.76
CA GLU A 66 11.86 2.59 7.63
C GLU A 66 10.93 2.73 6.42
N LEU A 67 11.28 2.14 5.28
CA LEU A 67 10.41 2.10 4.09
C LEU A 67 9.10 1.39 4.39
N LYS A 68 9.14 0.27 5.12
CA LYS A 68 7.94 -0.49 5.47
C LYS A 68 7.08 0.16 6.54
N HIS A 69 7.68 0.94 7.46
CA HIS A 69 6.93 1.73 8.44
C HIS A 69 6.21 2.94 7.82
N LYS A 70 6.82 3.56 6.80
CA LYS A 70 6.30 4.81 6.19
C LYS A 70 5.31 4.56 5.05
N GLY A 71 5.31 3.37 4.45
CA GLY A 71 4.52 3.15 3.26
C GLY A 71 4.26 1.68 2.91
N THR A 72 3.47 1.51 1.86
CA THR A 72 3.08 0.20 1.31
C THR A 72 3.93 -0.23 0.12
N THR A 73 4.96 0.54 -0.24
CA THR A 73 5.84 0.19 -1.37
C THR A 73 6.57 -1.13 -1.08
N PRO A 74 6.49 -2.13 -1.97
CA PRO A 74 7.18 -3.38 -1.78
C PRO A 74 8.70 -3.21 -1.85
N VAL A 75 9.40 -3.95 -0.98
CA VAL A 75 10.87 -3.99 -0.91
C VAL A 75 11.34 -5.39 -1.26
N CYS A 76 12.13 -5.50 -2.32
CA CYS A 76 12.82 -6.71 -2.72
C CYS A 76 14.31 -6.55 -2.38
N VAL A 77 14.80 -7.34 -1.44
CA VAL A 77 16.21 -7.34 -1.06
C VAL A 77 17.01 -8.11 -2.10
N LEU A 78 18.12 -7.54 -2.58
CA LEU A 78 19.09 -8.17 -3.47
C LEU A 78 20.51 -7.91 -2.94
N THR A 79 21.13 -8.90 -2.30
CA THR A 79 22.36 -8.70 -1.52
C THR A 79 23.32 -9.87 -1.65
N SER A 80 24.62 -9.64 -1.38
CA SER A 80 25.62 -10.71 -1.27
C SER A 80 25.57 -11.49 0.03
N ARG A 81 24.70 -11.08 1.01
CA ARG A 81 24.50 -11.84 2.25
C ARG A 81 23.66 -13.08 1.96
N ASP A 82 24.20 -14.25 2.27
CA ASP A 82 23.59 -15.56 1.98
C ASP A 82 23.21 -16.35 3.25
N GLN A 83 23.39 -15.74 4.43
CA GLN A 83 23.06 -16.39 5.68
C GLN A 83 21.53 -16.37 5.91
N MET A 84 20.99 -17.52 6.31
CA MET A 84 19.58 -17.65 6.64
C MET A 84 19.11 -16.65 7.72
N ALA A 85 19.99 -16.30 8.66
CA ALA A 85 19.69 -15.32 9.69
C ALA A 85 19.44 -13.92 9.12
N ASP A 86 20.19 -13.51 8.07
CA ASP A 86 19.99 -12.23 7.39
C ASP A 86 18.70 -12.23 6.58
N GLU A 87 18.37 -13.33 5.90
CA GLU A 87 17.10 -13.50 5.17
C GLU A 87 15.90 -13.40 6.12
N LEU A 88 15.89 -14.19 7.20
CA LEU A 88 14.82 -14.15 8.19
C LEU A 88 14.64 -12.76 8.78
N ARG A 89 15.75 -12.11 9.15
CA ARG A 89 15.71 -10.74 9.67
C ARG A 89 15.12 -9.73 8.69
N ALA A 90 15.49 -9.80 7.39
CA ALA A 90 14.94 -8.92 6.37
C ALA A 90 13.43 -9.12 6.22
N LEU A 91 12.96 -10.38 6.18
CA LEU A 91 11.55 -10.71 6.08
C LEU A 91 10.75 -10.27 7.32
N GLU A 92 11.30 -10.44 8.54
CA GLU A 92 10.69 -9.93 9.78
C GLU A 92 10.57 -8.41 9.78
N LEU A 93 11.50 -7.69 9.16
CA LEU A 93 11.44 -6.24 8.99
C LEU A 93 10.48 -5.79 7.88
N GLY A 94 9.83 -6.75 7.19
CA GLY A 94 8.78 -6.51 6.21
C GLY A 94 9.25 -6.55 4.76
N ALA A 95 10.46 -7.04 4.47
CA ALA A 95 10.86 -7.28 3.07
C ALA A 95 9.88 -8.27 2.40
N ASP A 96 9.52 -7.98 1.16
CA ASP A 96 8.54 -8.78 0.40
C ASP A 96 9.19 -9.94 -0.37
N GLU A 97 10.49 -9.85 -0.58
CA GLU A 97 11.31 -10.86 -1.25
C GLU A 97 12.78 -10.70 -0.84
N TYR A 98 13.52 -11.82 -0.85
CA TYR A 98 14.96 -11.85 -0.59
C TYR A 98 15.67 -12.64 -1.66
N LEU A 99 16.68 -12.03 -2.27
CA LEU A 99 17.50 -12.62 -3.32
C LEU A 99 18.99 -12.45 -3.00
N THR A 100 19.77 -13.52 -3.22
CA THR A 100 21.22 -13.49 -3.05
C THR A 100 21.91 -13.23 -4.36
N LYS A 101 22.95 -12.39 -4.34
CA LYS A 101 23.90 -12.19 -5.45
C LYS A 101 24.94 -13.33 -5.47
N PRO A 102 25.35 -13.85 -6.65
CA PRO A 102 24.90 -13.47 -7.98
C PRO A 102 23.49 -14.01 -8.30
N CYS A 103 22.64 -13.17 -8.85
CA CYS A 103 21.27 -13.53 -9.24
C CYS A 103 21.14 -13.49 -10.77
N ARG A 104 20.68 -14.60 -11.37
CA ARG A 104 20.40 -14.62 -12.80
C ARG A 104 19.26 -13.65 -13.13
N LYS A 105 19.38 -12.92 -14.26
CA LYS A 105 18.38 -11.91 -14.69
C LYS A 105 16.96 -12.48 -14.77
N GLU A 106 16.80 -13.72 -15.23
CA GLU A 106 15.49 -14.36 -15.34
C GLU A 106 14.84 -14.56 -13.96
N ARG A 107 15.66 -14.94 -12.96
CA ARG A 107 15.21 -15.11 -11.58
C ARG A 107 14.84 -13.76 -10.96
N LEU A 108 15.64 -12.73 -11.14
CA LEU A 108 15.38 -11.38 -10.68
C LEU A 108 14.05 -10.87 -11.25
N LEU A 109 13.89 -10.90 -12.58
CA LEU A 109 12.70 -10.41 -13.25
C LEU A 109 11.44 -11.19 -12.84
N ALA A 110 11.52 -12.50 -12.69
CA ALA A 110 10.41 -13.31 -12.22
C ALA A 110 9.98 -12.93 -10.79
N ARG A 111 10.92 -12.68 -9.88
CA ARG A 111 10.63 -12.28 -8.49
C ARG A 111 10.04 -10.87 -8.44
N VAL A 112 10.64 -9.91 -9.14
CA VAL A 112 10.11 -8.55 -9.28
C VAL A 112 8.67 -8.58 -9.81
N SER A 113 8.43 -9.31 -10.91
CA SER A 113 7.08 -9.45 -11.48
C SER A 113 6.08 -10.04 -10.49
N ASN A 114 6.47 -11.09 -9.75
CA ASN A 114 5.60 -11.73 -8.76
C ASN A 114 5.25 -10.80 -7.60
N VAL A 115 6.24 -10.04 -7.10
CA VAL A 115 6.00 -9.03 -6.05
C VAL A 115 5.04 -7.96 -6.56
N LEU A 116 5.30 -7.39 -7.74
CA LEU A 116 4.44 -6.38 -8.34
C LEU A 116 3.01 -6.88 -8.53
N LYS A 117 2.80 -8.09 -9.04
CA LYS A 117 1.46 -8.69 -9.21
C LYS A 117 0.72 -8.86 -7.89
N ARG A 118 1.40 -9.31 -6.82
CA ARG A 118 0.81 -9.42 -5.48
C ARG A 118 0.32 -8.07 -4.97
N TYR A 119 1.09 -7.01 -5.22
CA TYR A 119 0.75 -5.65 -4.80
C TYR A 119 -0.32 -5.01 -5.69
N GLU A 120 -0.36 -5.32 -6.99
CA GLU A 120 -1.46 -4.90 -7.87
C GLU A 120 -2.81 -5.44 -7.40
N GLY A 121 -2.88 -6.70 -7.05
CA GLY A 121 -4.07 -7.29 -6.46
C GLY A 121 -4.48 -6.64 -5.13
N ARG A 122 -3.53 -6.04 -4.40
CA ARG A 122 -3.80 -5.32 -3.15
C ARG A 122 -4.08 -3.82 -3.33
N LYS A 123 -3.69 -3.20 -4.45
CA LYS A 123 -3.95 -1.76 -4.72
C LYS A 123 -5.44 -1.39 -4.65
N HIS A 124 -6.32 -2.36 -4.86
CA HIS A 124 -7.77 -2.17 -4.77
C HIS A 124 -8.34 -2.54 -3.40
N LEU A 125 -7.51 -3.04 -2.48
CA LEU A 125 -7.93 -3.39 -1.13
C LEU A 125 -7.61 -2.26 -0.16
N LEU A 126 -8.64 -1.76 0.51
CA LEU A 126 -8.51 -0.85 1.64
C LEU A 126 -8.60 -1.66 2.93
N GLU A 127 -7.66 -1.41 3.83
CA GLU A 127 -7.54 -2.15 5.07
C GLU A 127 -8.32 -1.46 6.20
N GLY A 128 -9.28 -2.18 6.79
CA GLY A 128 -9.85 -1.93 8.09
C GLY A 128 -9.03 -2.64 9.19
N LYS A 129 -9.50 -2.62 10.45
CA LYS A 129 -8.78 -3.25 11.57
C LYS A 129 -8.74 -4.79 11.41
N LYS A 130 -9.84 -5.39 11.03
CA LYS A 130 -10.00 -6.85 10.85
C LYS A 130 -10.74 -7.22 9.57
N PHE A 131 -10.75 -6.33 8.59
CA PHE A 131 -11.38 -6.58 7.30
C PHE A 131 -10.62 -5.88 6.18
N LEU A 132 -10.88 -6.31 4.94
CA LEU A 132 -10.41 -5.67 3.71
C LEU A 132 -11.61 -5.30 2.86
N LEU A 133 -11.60 -4.11 2.26
CA LEU A 133 -12.59 -3.67 1.29
C LEU A 133 -11.95 -3.60 -0.11
N ASP A 134 -12.47 -4.38 -1.05
CA ASP A 134 -12.13 -4.24 -2.46
C ASP A 134 -12.87 -3.03 -3.05
N GLN A 135 -12.14 -2.01 -3.49
CA GLN A 135 -12.70 -0.78 -4.05
C GLN A 135 -13.36 -0.97 -5.42
N GLN A 136 -13.03 -2.02 -6.16
CA GLN A 136 -13.59 -2.27 -7.49
C GLN A 136 -14.94 -3.00 -7.42
N THR A 137 -15.02 -3.97 -6.53
CA THR A 137 -16.20 -4.83 -6.41
C THR A 137 -17.07 -4.49 -5.21
N TYR A 138 -16.56 -3.64 -4.29
CA TYR A 138 -17.12 -3.39 -2.96
C TYR A 138 -17.33 -4.67 -2.15
N THR A 139 -16.50 -5.67 -2.38
CA THR A 139 -16.48 -6.88 -1.58
C THR A 139 -15.73 -6.62 -0.28
N LEU A 140 -16.38 -6.90 0.83
CA LEU A 140 -15.82 -6.85 2.17
C LEU A 140 -15.38 -8.27 2.55
N TYR A 141 -14.10 -8.43 2.86
CA TYR A 141 -13.51 -9.68 3.37
C TYR A 141 -13.31 -9.56 4.87
N ILE A 142 -13.94 -10.45 5.64
CA ILE A 142 -13.87 -10.46 7.11
C ILE A 142 -13.60 -11.90 7.55
N HIS A 143 -12.46 -12.16 8.20
CA HIS A 143 -12.03 -13.50 8.55
C HIS A 143 -12.06 -14.42 7.31
N ASP A 144 -12.83 -15.49 7.33
CA ASP A 144 -12.97 -16.44 6.22
C ASP A 144 -14.24 -16.21 5.37
N GLU A 145 -14.96 -15.10 5.61
CA GLU A 145 -16.18 -14.75 4.90
C GLU A 145 -15.98 -13.55 3.97
N SER A 146 -16.79 -13.49 2.93
CA SER A 146 -16.84 -12.32 2.05
C SER A 146 -18.28 -11.95 1.74
N ILE A 147 -18.56 -10.65 1.67
CA ILE A 147 -19.88 -10.10 1.32
C ILE A 147 -19.73 -8.92 0.38
N VAL A 148 -20.53 -8.89 -0.68
CA VAL A 148 -20.61 -7.73 -1.57
C VAL A 148 -21.52 -6.68 -0.95
N LEU A 149 -20.99 -5.50 -0.67
CA LEU A 149 -21.75 -4.36 -0.18
C LEU A 149 -22.56 -3.72 -1.33
N PRO A 150 -23.77 -3.22 -1.06
CA PRO A 150 -24.45 -2.32 -1.99
C PRO A 150 -23.53 -1.15 -2.36
N LYS A 151 -23.51 -0.76 -3.65
CA LYS A 151 -22.59 0.24 -4.22
C LYS A 151 -22.46 1.51 -3.35
N ASN A 152 -23.58 2.07 -2.89
CA ASN A 152 -23.54 3.28 -2.06
C ASN A 152 -22.89 3.05 -0.69
N GLN A 153 -23.09 1.89 -0.08
CA GLN A 153 -22.42 1.55 1.18
C GLN A 153 -20.91 1.33 0.96
N GLY A 154 -20.53 0.66 -0.14
CA GLY A 154 -19.14 0.49 -0.52
C GLY A 154 -18.43 1.82 -0.74
N LYS A 155 -19.02 2.74 -1.51
CA LYS A 155 -18.50 4.10 -1.75
C LYS A 155 -18.28 4.88 -0.44
N LEU A 156 -19.25 4.84 0.47
CA LEU A 156 -19.12 5.52 1.77
C LEU A 156 -18.00 4.91 2.62
N LEU A 157 -17.94 3.58 2.73
CA LEU A 157 -16.91 2.91 3.50
C LEU A 157 -15.50 3.18 2.91
N GLU A 158 -15.39 3.21 1.59
CA GLU A 158 -14.15 3.58 0.89
C GLU A 158 -13.64 4.96 1.31
N VAL A 159 -14.52 5.99 1.34
CA VAL A 159 -14.14 7.35 1.77
C VAL A 159 -13.66 7.34 3.22
N PHE A 160 -14.37 6.67 4.11
CA PHE A 160 -13.97 6.57 5.51
C PHE A 160 -12.63 5.86 5.71
N LEU A 161 -12.36 4.78 4.98
CA LEU A 161 -11.10 4.07 5.07
C LEU A 161 -9.92 4.89 4.53
N LYS A 162 -10.11 5.63 3.43
CA LYS A 162 -9.10 6.55 2.89
C LYS A 162 -8.78 7.72 3.81
N LYS A 163 -9.75 8.14 4.62
CA LYS A 163 -9.64 9.24 5.59
C LYS A 163 -9.70 8.77 7.04
N ARG A 164 -9.19 7.57 7.30
CA ARG A 164 -9.26 6.95 8.62
C ARG A 164 -8.76 7.88 9.73
N GLY A 165 -9.56 8.01 10.80
CA GLY A 165 -9.28 8.91 11.92
C GLY A 165 -9.50 10.40 11.66
N GLN A 166 -9.81 10.79 10.42
CA GLN A 166 -10.14 12.17 10.06
C GLN A 166 -11.66 12.37 9.97
N ILE A 167 -12.07 13.62 10.10
CA ILE A 167 -13.47 13.99 9.90
C ILE A 167 -13.74 14.03 8.40
N VAL A 168 -14.79 13.35 7.97
CA VAL A 168 -15.33 13.37 6.61
C VAL A 168 -16.58 14.23 6.62
N THR A 169 -16.61 15.27 5.80
CA THR A 169 -17.75 16.19 5.74
C THR A 169 -18.93 15.60 4.98
N LYS A 170 -20.11 16.20 5.13
CA LYS A 170 -21.31 15.79 4.38
C LYS A 170 -21.12 15.98 2.87
N GLU A 171 -20.47 17.06 2.48
CA GLU A 171 -20.16 17.38 1.09
C GLU A 171 -19.27 16.31 0.46
N GLU A 172 -18.22 15.88 1.15
CA GLU A 172 -17.33 14.82 0.67
C GLU A 172 -18.05 13.48 0.48
N LEU A 173 -18.93 13.13 1.41
CA LEU A 173 -19.76 11.93 1.31
C LEU A 173 -20.78 12.04 0.18
N SER A 174 -21.38 13.23 -0.02
CA SER A 174 -22.31 13.49 -1.12
C SER A 174 -21.61 13.38 -2.48
N ILE A 175 -20.43 13.97 -2.63
CA ILE A 175 -19.62 13.84 -3.83
C ILE A 175 -19.31 12.36 -4.14
N ALA A 176 -18.95 11.59 -3.13
CA ALA A 176 -18.64 10.17 -3.30
C ALA A 176 -19.86 9.36 -3.79
N LEU A 177 -21.06 9.69 -3.32
CA LEU A 177 -22.28 8.99 -3.71
C LEU A 177 -22.80 9.38 -5.09
N TRP A 178 -22.85 10.69 -5.37
CA TRP A 178 -23.58 11.24 -6.53
C TRP A 178 -22.70 11.98 -7.53
N GLU A 179 -21.39 12.08 -7.30
CA GLU A 179 -20.42 12.74 -8.20
C GLU A 179 -20.69 14.25 -8.41
N THR A 180 -21.58 14.84 -7.59
CA THR A 180 -21.97 16.26 -7.65
C THR A 180 -22.24 16.81 -6.26
N ILE A 181 -22.00 18.10 -6.07
CA ILE A 181 -22.33 18.85 -4.83
C ILE A 181 -23.81 19.27 -4.83
N ASP A 182 -24.42 19.42 -6.01
CA ASP A 182 -25.77 19.95 -6.16
C ASP A 182 -26.88 18.99 -5.72
N PHE A 183 -26.55 17.72 -5.50
CA PHE A 183 -27.51 16.71 -5.02
C PHE A 183 -27.51 16.66 -3.49
N ASN A 184 -27.99 17.73 -2.86
CA ASN A 184 -28.04 17.88 -1.40
C ASN A 184 -29.30 17.23 -0.79
N ASP A 185 -29.55 15.94 -1.10
CA ASP A 185 -30.54 15.20 -0.34
C ASP A 185 -29.92 14.65 0.96
N GLU A 186 -29.90 15.50 2.01
CA GLU A 186 -29.40 15.13 3.33
C GLU A 186 -30.12 13.89 3.88
N ASN A 187 -31.38 13.67 3.53
CA ASN A 187 -32.15 12.49 3.94
C ASN A 187 -31.58 11.22 3.24
N ALA A 188 -31.28 11.31 1.95
CA ALA A 188 -30.71 10.18 1.23
C ALA A 188 -29.29 9.81 1.75
N LEU A 189 -28.45 10.80 2.06
CA LEU A 189 -27.16 10.56 2.70
C LEU A 189 -27.35 9.88 4.06
N GLN A 190 -28.24 10.40 4.91
CA GLN A 190 -28.50 9.85 6.24
C GLN A 190 -29.03 8.41 6.19
N VAL A 191 -29.89 8.10 5.22
CA VAL A 191 -30.39 6.74 5.00
C VAL A 191 -29.24 5.79 4.62
N ASN A 192 -28.36 6.18 3.71
CA ASN A 192 -27.23 5.36 3.29
C ASN A 192 -26.22 5.15 4.43
N LEU A 193 -25.91 6.18 5.22
CA LEU A 193 -25.06 6.06 6.41
C LEU A 193 -25.69 5.13 7.47
N THR A 194 -26.98 5.26 7.72
CA THR A 194 -27.70 4.39 8.67
C THR A 194 -27.65 2.92 8.22
N ARG A 195 -27.82 2.68 6.93
CA ARG A 195 -27.72 1.33 6.35
C ARG A 195 -26.31 0.77 6.48
N LEU A 196 -25.29 1.58 6.17
CA LEU A 196 -23.89 1.17 6.32
C LEU A 196 -23.58 0.82 7.78
N LYS A 197 -23.93 1.69 8.75
CA LYS A 197 -23.76 1.41 10.19
C LYS A 197 -24.40 0.09 10.60
N LYS A 198 -25.63 -0.18 10.17
CA LYS A 198 -26.33 -1.45 10.45
C LYS A 198 -25.62 -2.65 9.82
N THR A 199 -25.09 -2.51 8.59
CA THR A 199 -24.34 -3.57 7.92
C THR A 199 -23.05 -3.87 8.70
N MET A 200 -22.28 -2.85 9.09
CA MET A 200 -21.05 -3.01 9.87
C MET A 200 -21.34 -3.68 11.23
N GLN A 201 -22.39 -3.27 11.94
CA GLN A 201 -22.79 -3.90 13.20
C GLN A 201 -23.18 -5.38 13.02
N LYS A 202 -23.94 -5.71 11.96
CA LYS A 202 -24.35 -7.08 11.66
C LYS A 202 -23.15 -7.98 11.36
N LEU A 203 -22.11 -7.42 10.76
CA LEU A 203 -20.86 -8.11 10.41
C LEU A 203 -19.83 -8.08 11.54
N HIS A 204 -20.19 -7.57 12.72
CA HIS A 204 -19.30 -7.45 13.87
C HIS A 204 -17.98 -6.73 13.58
N VAL A 205 -18.03 -5.72 12.70
CA VAL A 205 -16.89 -4.85 12.44
C VAL A 205 -16.61 -4.01 13.67
N GLU A 206 -15.33 -3.94 14.09
CA GLU A 206 -14.93 -3.21 15.32
C GLU A 206 -14.91 -1.68 15.13
N GLU A 207 -14.87 -1.20 13.88
CA GLU A 207 -14.94 0.21 13.57
C GLU A 207 -16.38 0.73 13.61
N GLU A 208 -16.54 1.93 14.10
CA GLU A 208 -17.83 2.63 14.13
C GLU A 208 -17.76 3.99 13.44
N ILE A 209 -18.83 4.34 12.74
CA ILE A 209 -18.99 5.67 12.15
C ILE A 209 -19.66 6.57 13.18
N GLU A 210 -18.90 7.46 13.79
CA GLU A 210 -19.38 8.48 14.72
C GLU A 210 -19.91 9.70 13.99
N THR A 211 -20.90 10.38 14.61
CA THR A 211 -21.40 11.66 14.12
C THR A 211 -20.75 12.79 14.91
N ILE A 212 -20.01 13.66 14.22
CA ILE A 212 -19.40 14.86 14.80
C ILE A 212 -20.36 16.03 14.55
N ARG A 213 -21.04 16.47 15.61
CA ARG A 213 -22.08 17.50 15.49
C ARG A 213 -21.58 18.76 14.80
N GLY A 214 -22.32 19.22 13.80
CA GLY A 214 -22.03 20.43 13.06
C GLY A 214 -20.89 20.31 12.02
N THR A 215 -20.17 19.15 11.93
CA THR A 215 -18.98 19.04 11.09
C THR A 215 -19.07 17.89 10.09
N GLY A 216 -19.48 16.68 10.53
CA GLY A 216 -19.49 15.52 9.65
C GLY A 216 -19.49 14.19 10.40
N TYR A 217 -18.70 13.25 9.89
CA TYR A 217 -18.62 11.89 10.40
C TYR A 217 -17.15 11.43 10.46
N ARG A 218 -16.86 10.47 11.32
CA ARG A 218 -15.53 9.90 11.49
C ARG A 218 -15.61 8.39 11.68
N LEU A 219 -14.67 7.65 11.06
CA LEU A 219 -14.51 6.22 11.31
C LEU A 219 -13.49 6.03 12.44
N GLU A 220 -13.93 5.46 13.54
CA GLU A 220 -13.09 5.15 14.70
C GLU A 220 -13.12 3.67 15.05
N ILE A 221 -12.10 3.23 15.78
CA ILE A 221 -11.99 1.90 16.36
C ILE A 221 -12.54 1.99 17.77
N ARG A 222 -13.49 1.13 18.12
CA ARG A 222 -13.92 0.91 19.50
C ARG A 222 -12.92 0.12 20.31
#